data_39f2d7c25741e0d998e6e0116d5065ba
#
_entry.id   39f2d7c25741e0d998e6e0116d5065ba
#
_cell.length_a   1.000
_cell.length_b   1.000
_cell.length_c   1.000
_cell.angle_alpha   90.00
_cell.angle_beta   90.00
_cell.angle_gamma   90.00
#
_symmetry.space_group_name_H-M   'P 1'
#
loop_
_entity.id
_entity.type
_entity.pdbx_description
1 polymer ?
#
loop_
_entity_poly.entity_id
_entity_poly.type
_entity_poly.pdbx_seq_one_letter_code
_entity_poly.pdbx_strand_id
1 'polypeptide(L)'
;QTENKDKAKRLAESYISDITSKNNLTEEDYSNISTIYANLRNRTAMDSVSKIAMTKFPKGKAKQQSLMNNFYDAKTLAEKEKIFSEIETSFGMNPSLTYAATGLAAEKFKAGDEANFKVYADKIEGKQEKAGLYNSVAWPAAESGENLEMASKLSKASLDLITATKTDLSNKPQYLSKKQYENSLNSTYNMYADTYALIQFKLGNIKEAIKYQSQAIGEGKEAELNERYIQFLMADEQYELAAKKANSFLNSGNSTKKITEYYKTAYTKVNPNKSIQDFNLIIADLKEKNRKKELAELKKSMLDEEAPQFVLKNLEGKNIALNELKGKTVILDFWATWCGPCKASFPGMQEVVEKYKEDENVVLLFVDTFENGANREKDVAKFIKDNNYDFHVLIDEKIKDSNKYEVANKYGITGIPTKVIIGPSGKINFKSVGFSGSNDKLKQEMDLMIELLKS
;
A
#
# COMPACT_ATOMS: atom_id res chain seq x y z
N GLN A 1 -25.61 1.49 -28.19
CA GLN A 1 -25.23 0.61 -27.05
C GLN A 1 -26.24 -0.53 -26.82
N THR A 2 -27.54 -0.30 -26.95
CA THR A 2 -28.60 -1.31 -26.78
C THR A 2 -28.52 -2.40 -27.84
N GLU A 3 -28.33 -2.05 -29.10
CA GLU A 3 -28.23 -2.97 -30.23
C GLU A 3 -27.04 -3.93 -30.13
N ASN A 4 -25.89 -3.48 -29.62
CA ASN A 4 -24.72 -4.31 -29.35
C ASN A 4 -24.95 -5.29 -28.18
N LYS A 5 -25.73 -4.91 -27.16
CA LYS A 5 -26.07 -5.80 -26.05
C LYS A 5 -27.03 -6.91 -26.49
N ASP A 6 -28.02 -6.60 -27.32
CA ASP A 6 -28.97 -7.60 -27.84
C ASP A 6 -28.30 -8.56 -28.82
N LYS A 7 -27.34 -8.09 -29.60
CA LYS A 7 -26.53 -8.94 -30.49
C LYS A 7 -25.62 -9.86 -29.66
N ALA A 8 -24.96 -9.38 -28.62
CA ALA A 8 -24.15 -10.18 -27.72
C ALA A 8 -24.97 -11.24 -27.00
N LYS A 9 -26.20 -10.90 -26.55
CA LYS A 9 -27.12 -11.84 -25.90
C LYS A 9 -27.53 -12.94 -26.85
N ARG A 10 -27.92 -12.62 -28.07
CA ARG A 10 -28.30 -13.63 -29.10
C ARG A 10 -27.16 -14.58 -29.45
N LEU A 11 -25.93 -14.05 -29.58
CA LEU A 11 -24.73 -14.86 -29.81
C LEU A 11 -24.45 -15.80 -28.63
N ALA A 12 -24.60 -15.34 -27.42
CA ALA A 12 -24.42 -16.12 -26.20
C ALA A 12 -25.48 -17.25 -26.10
N GLU A 13 -26.75 -16.94 -26.40
CA GLU A 13 -27.85 -17.92 -26.42
C GLU A 13 -27.65 -18.99 -27.52
N SER A 14 -27.19 -18.59 -28.72
CA SER A 14 -26.83 -19.53 -29.79
C SER A 14 -25.67 -20.43 -29.35
N TYR A 15 -24.62 -19.90 -28.74
CA TYR A 15 -23.50 -20.70 -28.29
C TYR A 15 -23.87 -21.67 -27.16
N ILE A 16 -24.75 -21.28 -26.23
CA ILE A 16 -25.31 -22.18 -25.22
C ILE A 16 -26.09 -23.29 -25.87
N SER A 17 -26.95 -22.98 -26.88
CA SER A 17 -27.72 -23.97 -27.62
C SER A 17 -26.82 -24.99 -28.31
N ASP A 18 -25.74 -24.53 -28.97
CA ASP A 18 -24.78 -25.41 -29.64
C ASP A 18 -24.08 -26.36 -28.64
N ILE A 19 -23.66 -25.83 -27.45
CA ILE A 19 -23.08 -26.67 -26.40
C ILE A 19 -24.12 -27.71 -25.92
N THR A 20 -25.35 -27.27 -25.61
CA THR A 20 -26.38 -28.15 -25.03
C THR A 20 -26.94 -29.17 -26.00
N SER A 21 -26.72 -29.01 -27.31
CA SER A 21 -27.06 -30.01 -28.33
C SER A 21 -26.18 -31.26 -28.29
N LYS A 22 -25.06 -31.25 -27.58
CA LYS A 22 -24.18 -32.42 -27.44
C LYS A 22 -24.84 -33.49 -26.59
N ASN A 23 -24.68 -34.75 -26.99
CA ASN A 23 -25.25 -35.91 -26.27
C ASN A 23 -24.70 -36.08 -24.85
N ASN A 24 -23.42 -35.72 -24.63
CA ASN A 24 -22.76 -35.73 -23.31
C ASN A 24 -22.00 -34.45 -23.08
N LEU A 25 -22.46 -33.66 -22.14
CA LEU A 25 -21.80 -32.43 -21.70
C LEU A 25 -20.65 -32.76 -20.73
N THR A 26 -19.48 -32.22 -21.02
CA THR A 26 -18.30 -32.29 -20.15
C THR A 26 -18.41 -31.26 -19.02
N GLU A 27 -17.54 -31.37 -18.02
CA GLU A 27 -17.43 -30.35 -16.96
C GLU A 27 -17.08 -28.97 -17.54
N GLU A 28 -16.22 -28.93 -18.56
CA GLU A 28 -15.83 -27.68 -19.25
C GLU A 28 -17.03 -27.06 -19.98
N ASP A 29 -17.91 -27.85 -20.59
CA ASP A 29 -19.13 -27.34 -21.21
C ASP A 29 -20.03 -26.63 -20.18
N TYR A 30 -20.22 -27.25 -19.00
CA TYR A 30 -20.97 -26.62 -17.90
C TYR A 30 -20.28 -25.33 -17.38
N SER A 31 -18.96 -25.31 -17.29
CA SER A 31 -18.18 -24.15 -16.90
C SER A 31 -18.35 -22.99 -17.89
N ASN A 32 -18.28 -23.29 -19.20
CA ASN A 32 -18.47 -22.31 -20.27
C ASN A 32 -19.89 -21.71 -20.23
N ILE A 33 -20.93 -22.55 -20.10
CA ILE A 33 -22.32 -22.10 -19.97
C ILE A 33 -22.49 -21.21 -18.74
N SER A 34 -21.91 -21.59 -17.60
CA SER A 34 -21.97 -20.83 -16.36
C SER A 34 -21.29 -19.43 -16.53
N THR A 35 -20.12 -19.39 -17.18
CA THR A 35 -19.40 -18.14 -17.49
C THR A 35 -20.21 -17.22 -18.41
N ILE A 36 -20.88 -17.78 -19.41
CA ILE A 36 -21.75 -17.01 -20.31
C ILE A 36 -22.92 -16.39 -19.52
N TYR A 37 -23.60 -17.16 -18.66
CA TYR A 37 -24.67 -16.62 -17.83
C TYR A 37 -24.16 -15.57 -16.83
N ALA A 38 -22.96 -15.70 -16.28
CA ALA A 38 -22.33 -14.69 -15.44
C ALA A 38 -22.12 -13.37 -16.22
N ASN A 39 -21.59 -13.44 -17.45
CA ASN A 39 -21.39 -12.28 -18.32
C ASN A 39 -22.71 -11.61 -18.73
N LEU A 40 -23.77 -12.40 -18.89
CA LEU A 40 -25.14 -11.91 -19.13
C LEU A 40 -25.82 -11.40 -17.86
N ARG A 41 -25.17 -11.46 -16.69
CA ARG A 41 -25.70 -11.12 -15.36
C ARG A 41 -26.97 -11.92 -15.00
N ASN A 42 -27.12 -13.11 -15.58
CA ASN A 42 -28.22 -14.03 -15.26
C ASN A 42 -27.79 -15.01 -14.14
N ARG A 43 -27.82 -14.53 -12.92
CA ARG A 43 -27.39 -15.28 -11.74
C ARG A 43 -28.20 -16.58 -11.52
N THR A 44 -29.50 -16.52 -11.73
CA THR A 44 -30.40 -17.70 -11.56
C THR A 44 -30.03 -18.85 -12.48
N ALA A 45 -29.77 -18.55 -13.76
CA ALA A 45 -29.36 -19.58 -14.73
C ALA A 45 -27.96 -20.11 -14.42
N MET A 46 -27.03 -19.22 -14.05
CA MET A 46 -25.67 -19.60 -13.63
C MET A 46 -25.70 -20.56 -12.43
N ASP A 47 -26.51 -20.28 -11.40
CA ASP A 47 -26.62 -21.10 -10.20
C ASP A 47 -27.26 -22.47 -10.54
N SER A 48 -28.25 -22.50 -11.43
CA SER A 48 -28.87 -23.74 -11.88
C SER A 48 -27.91 -24.67 -12.63
N VAL A 49 -27.13 -24.10 -13.56
CA VAL A 49 -26.09 -24.82 -14.32
C VAL A 49 -25.00 -25.35 -13.39
N SER A 50 -24.57 -24.55 -12.44
CA SER A 50 -23.56 -24.92 -11.44
C SER A 50 -24.05 -26.09 -10.56
N LYS A 51 -25.31 -26.09 -10.13
CA LYS A 51 -25.90 -27.21 -9.39
C LYS A 51 -25.91 -28.52 -10.18
N ILE A 52 -26.28 -28.47 -11.47
CA ILE A 52 -26.25 -29.64 -12.36
C ILE A 52 -24.79 -30.14 -12.51
N ALA A 53 -23.85 -29.25 -12.75
CA ALA A 53 -22.42 -29.58 -12.85
C ALA A 53 -21.90 -30.28 -11.58
N MET A 54 -22.19 -29.74 -10.39
CA MET A 54 -21.80 -30.34 -9.11
C MET A 54 -22.38 -31.74 -8.90
N THR A 55 -23.63 -32.00 -9.37
CA THR A 55 -24.27 -33.30 -9.25
C THR A 55 -23.63 -34.31 -10.19
N LYS A 56 -23.35 -33.92 -11.45
CA LYS A 56 -22.73 -34.79 -12.45
C LYS A 56 -21.25 -35.04 -12.22
N PHE A 57 -20.55 -34.04 -11.67
CA PHE A 57 -19.11 -34.06 -11.43
C PHE A 57 -18.82 -33.76 -9.95
N PRO A 58 -19.07 -34.71 -9.03
CA PRO A 58 -18.88 -34.49 -7.57
C PRO A 58 -17.44 -34.27 -7.15
N LYS A 59 -16.47 -34.59 -8.01
CA LYS A 59 -15.03 -34.27 -7.85
C LYS A 59 -14.54 -33.21 -8.83
N GLY A 60 -15.47 -32.44 -9.41
CA GLY A 60 -15.17 -31.40 -10.39
C GLY A 60 -14.90 -30.04 -9.76
N LYS A 61 -14.42 -29.11 -10.61
CA LYS A 61 -14.06 -27.73 -10.23
C LYS A 61 -15.26 -26.96 -9.66
N ALA A 62 -16.47 -27.15 -10.18
CA ALA A 62 -17.68 -26.50 -9.69
C ALA A 62 -17.98 -26.89 -8.23
N LYS A 63 -17.85 -28.18 -7.88
CA LYS A 63 -18.03 -28.66 -6.50
C LYS A 63 -16.93 -28.12 -5.59
N GLN A 64 -15.67 -28.15 -6.05
CA GLN A 64 -14.53 -27.59 -5.31
C GLN A 64 -14.73 -26.09 -5.00
N GLN A 65 -15.11 -25.30 -6.02
CA GLN A 65 -15.37 -23.86 -5.84
C GLN A 65 -16.52 -23.59 -4.87
N SER A 66 -17.60 -24.39 -4.96
CA SER A 66 -18.72 -24.28 -4.03
C SER A 66 -18.30 -24.55 -2.59
N LEU A 67 -17.48 -25.56 -2.34
CA LEU A 67 -16.95 -25.86 -1.01
C LEU A 67 -16.00 -24.75 -0.52
N MET A 68 -15.17 -24.19 -1.40
CA MET A 68 -14.31 -23.05 -1.03
C MET A 68 -15.15 -21.82 -0.67
N ASN A 69 -16.23 -21.54 -1.40
CA ASN A 69 -17.13 -20.43 -1.04
C ASN A 69 -17.76 -20.69 0.34
N ASN A 70 -18.26 -21.92 0.60
CA ASN A 70 -18.80 -22.29 1.89
C ASN A 70 -17.76 -22.17 3.02
N PHE A 71 -16.48 -22.47 2.76
CA PHE A 71 -15.39 -22.27 3.71
C PHE A 71 -15.25 -20.80 4.11
N TYR A 72 -15.27 -19.88 3.13
CA TYR A 72 -15.17 -18.44 3.42
C TYR A 72 -16.44 -17.88 4.05
N ASP A 73 -17.61 -18.42 3.74
CA ASP A 73 -18.88 -18.00 4.32
C ASP A 73 -19.13 -18.56 5.72
N ALA A 74 -18.41 -19.62 6.12
CA ALA A 74 -18.52 -20.26 7.42
C ALA A 74 -18.22 -19.30 8.57
N LYS A 75 -19.07 -19.30 9.60
CA LYS A 75 -19.03 -18.34 10.70
C LYS A 75 -18.16 -18.80 11.87
N THR A 76 -17.94 -20.10 11.99
CA THR A 76 -17.16 -20.67 13.09
C THR A 76 -15.90 -21.38 12.58
N LEU A 77 -14.88 -21.40 13.42
CA LEU A 77 -13.64 -22.10 13.12
C LEU A 77 -13.87 -23.60 12.89
N ALA A 78 -14.74 -24.22 13.70
CA ALA A 78 -15.08 -25.65 13.56
C ALA A 78 -15.74 -25.98 12.21
N GLU A 79 -16.63 -25.11 11.71
CA GLU A 79 -17.21 -25.27 10.39
C GLU A 79 -16.15 -25.16 9.28
N LYS A 80 -15.24 -24.17 9.39
CA LYS A 80 -14.11 -24.01 8.46
C LYS A 80 -13.22 -25.25 8.44
N GLU A 81 -12.87 -25.78 9.60
CA GLU A 81 -12.03 -26.99 9.73
C GLU A 81 -12.71 -28.21 9.10
N LYS A 82 -14.02 -28.38 9.31
CA LYS A 82 -14.80 -29.46 8.71
C LYS A 82 -14.79 -29.35 7.17
N ILE A 83 -15.10 -28.18 6.64
CA ILE A 83 -15.14 -27.95 5.19
C ILE A 83 -13.73 -28.11 4.59
N PHE A 84 -12.70 -27.61 5.26
CA PHE A 84 -11.31 -27.79 4.86
C PHE A 84 -10.97 -29.27 4.69
N SER A 85 -11.30 -30.11 5.70
CA SER A 85 -11.07 -31.54 5.67
C SER A 85 -11.83 -32.23 4.54
N GLU A 86 -13.07 -31.82 4.25
CA GLU A 86 -13.86 -32.31 3.12
C GLU A 86 -13.17 -31.99 1.78
N ILE A 87 -12.68 -30.77 1.60
CA ILE A 87 -11.99 -30.36 0.38
C ILE A 87 -10.68 -31.13 0.22
N GLU A 88 -9.89 -31.20 1.28
CA GLU A 88 -8.60 -31.90 1.28
C GLU A 88 -8.77 -33.38 0.90
N THR A 89 -9.75 -34.05 1.50
CA THR A 89 -10.05 -35.46 1.23
C THR A 89 -10.52 -35.68 -0.20
N SER A 90 -11.33 -34.76 -0.74
CA SER A 90 -11.97 -34.92 -2.06
C SER A 90 -11.08 -34.50 -3.22
N PHE A 91 -10.24 -33.50 -3.04
CA PHE A 91 -9.49 -32.81 -4.11
C PHE A 91 -7.98 -32.74 -3.86
N GLY A 92 -7.49 -33.13 -2.67
CA GLY A 92 -6.10 -32.94 -2.26
C GLY A 92 -5.74 -31.48 -1.98
N MET A 93 -4.49 -31.26 -1.58
CA MET A 93 -3.94 -29.92 -1.44
C MET A 93 -3.77 -29.24 -2.80
N ASN A 94 -4.07 -27.97 -2.86
CA ASN A 94 -3.97 -27.11 -4.04
C ASN A 94 -3.78 -25.65 -3.59
N PRO A 95 -3.43 -24.70 -4.49
CA PRO A 95 -3.14 -23.33 -4.10
C PRO A 95 -4.24 -22.64 -3.27
N SER A 96 -5.51 -22.86 -3.62
CA SER A 96 -6.65 -22.29 -2.86
C SER A 96 -6.75 -22.87 -1.46
N LEU A 97 -6.55 -24.19 -1.33
CA LEU A 97 -6.59 -24.86 -0.03
C LEU A 97 -5.34 -24.53 0.82
N THR A 98 -4.18 -24.33 0.19
CA THR A 98 -2.98 -23.82 0.87
C THR A 98 -3.24 -22.44 1.50
N TYR A 99 -3.94 -21.55 0.78
CA TYR A 99 -4.33 -20.26 1.31
C TYR A 99 -5.32 -20.39 2.50
N ALA A 100 -6.29 -21.31 2.40
CA ALA A 100 -7.21 -21.61 3.51
C ALA A 100 -6.47 -22.19 4.74
N ALA A 101 -5.48 -23.07 4.52
CA ALA A 101 -4.62 -23.61 5.59
C ALA A 101 -3.84 -22.49 6.31
N THR A 102 -3.37 -21.49 5.56
CA THR A 102 -2.71 -20.30 6.13
C THR A 102 -3.63 -19.56 7.10
N GLY A 103 -4.90 -19.36 6.70
CA GLY A 103 -5.90 -18.72 7.56
C GLY A 103 -6.21 -19.53 8.82
N LEU A 104 -6.40 -20.84 8.69
CA LEU A 104 -6.64 -21.73 9.83
C LEU A 104 -5.44 -21.76 10.79
N ALA A 105 -4.23 -21.83 10.27
CA ALA A 105 -3.02 -21.75 11.08
C ALA A 105 -2.97 -20.42 11.86
N ALA A 106 -3.27 -19.29 11.23
CA ALA A 106 -3.27 -17.99 11.90
C ALA A 106 -4.28 -17.92 13.05
N GLU A 107 -5.49 -18.47 12.88
CA GLU A 107 -6.48 -18.55 13.96
C GLU A 107 -6.01 -19.45 15.12
N LYS A 108 -5.34 -20.58 14.84
CA LYS A 108 -4.75 -21.44 15.85
C LYS A 108 -3.62 -20.76 16.62
N PHE A 109 -2.76 -20.01 15.93
CA PHE A 109 -1.73 -19.20 16.56
C PHE A 109 -2.33 -18.18 17.55
N LYS A 110 -3.37 -17.45 17.09
CA LYS A 110 -4.06 -16.45 17.92
C LYS A 110 -4.69 -17.05 19.18
N ALA A 111 -5.17 -18.30 19.08
CA ALA A 111 -5.69 -19.06 20.22
C ALA A 111 -4.60 -19.66 21.11
N GLY A 112 -3.31 -19.53 20.78
CA GLY A 112 -2.20 -20.18 21.51
C GLY A 112 -2.10 -21.68 21.29
N ASP A 113 -2.81 -22.22 20.28
CA ASP A 113 -2.86 -23.65 19.95
C ASP A 113 -1.70 -24.03 19.02
N GLU A 114 -0.51 -24.17 19.59
CA GLU A 114 0.73 -24.49 18.84
C GLU A 114 0.64 -25.83 18.09
N ALA A 115 -0.04 -26.83 18.67
CA ALA A 115 -0.16 -28.15 18.08
C ALA A 115 -0.96 -28.12 16.78
N ASN A 116 -2.14 -27.51 16.80
CA ASN A 116 -3.00 -27.38 15.62
C ASN A 116 -2.49 -26.34 14.63
N PHE A 117 -1.81 -25.27 15.09
CA PHE A 117 -1.05 -24.39 14.21
C PHE A 117 -0.13 -25.20 13.28
N LYS A 118 0.67 -26.10 13.87
CA LYS A 118 1.62 -26.91 13.13
C LYS A 118 0.95 -27.83 12.12
N VAL A 119 -0.22 -28.43 12.45
CA VAL A 119 -0.99 -29.27 11.53
C VAL A 119 -1.28 -28.57 10.23
N TYR A 120 -1.73 -27.31 10.27
CA TYR A 120 -2.04 -26.51 9.07
C TYR A 120 -0.79 -25.95 8.40
N ALA A 121 0.20 -25.49 9.18
CA ALA A 121 1.45 -24.96 8.65
C ALA A 121 2.26 -26.02 7.88
N ASP A 122 2.22 -27.30 8.30
CA ASP A 122 2.93 -28.39 7.63
C ASP A 122 2.30 -28.79 6.30
N LYS A 123 1.05 -28.39 6.03
CA LYS A 123 0.40 -28.55 4.70
C LYS A 123 0.92 -27.54 3.66
N ILE A 124 1.71 -26.55 4.07
CA ILE A 124 2.33 -25.56 3.18
C ILE A 124 3.71 -26.05 2.79
N GLU A 125 3.86 -26.52 1.56
CA GLU A 125 5.10 -27.11 1.05
C GLU A 125 6.14 -26.04 0.65
N GLY A 126 5.69 -24.91 0.12
CA GLY A 126 6.56 -23.83 -0.35
C GLY A 126 7.31 -23.14 0.78
N LYS A 127 8.65 -23.07 0.68
CA LYS A 127 9.49 -22.44 1.72
C LYS A 127 9.15 -20.97 1.93
N GLN A 128 8.88 -20.22 0.85
CA GLN A 128 8.54 -18.79 0.93
C GLN A 128 7.14 -18.58 1.50
N GLU A 129 6.16 -19.38 1.07
CA GLU A 129 4.79 -19.37 1.56
C GLU A 129 4.74 -19.70 3.05
N LYS A 130 5.47 -20.73 3.48
CA LYS A 130 5.58 -21.10 4.91
C LYS A 130 6.28 -20.00 5.72
N ALA A 131 7.36 -19.42 5.21
CA ALA A 131 8.02 -18.28 5.85
C ALA A 131 7.08 -17.06 5.95
N GLY A 132 6.30 -16.83 4.91
CA GLY A 132 5.26 -15.79 4.89
C GLY A 132 4.20 -16.00 5.97
N LEU A 133 3.66 -17.20 6.11
CA LEU A 133 2.76 -17.55 7.21
C LEU A 133 3.40 -17.27 8.58
N TYR A 134 4.61 -17.76 8.82
CA TYR A 134 5.29 -17.59 10.10
C TYR A 134 5.48 -16.11 10.45
N ASN A 135 5.92 -15.29 9.49
CA ASN A 135 6.06 -13.87 9.73
C ASN A 135 4.71 -13.15 9.89
N SER A 136 3.67 -13.55 9.16
CA SER A 136 2.34 -12.92 9.23
C SER A 136 1.66 -13.08 10.59
N VAL A 137 1.95 -14.16 11.31
CA VAL A 137 1.45 -14.36 12.68
C VAL A 137 2.40 -13.76 13.73
N ALA A 138 3.71 -13.72 13.43
CA ALA A 138 4.71 -13.18 14.35
C ALA A 138 4.68 -11.65 14.45
N TRP A 139 4.36 -10.94 13.36
CA TRP A 139 4.35 -9.48 13.36
C TRP A 139 3.27 -8.89 14.28
N PRO A 140 1.98 -9.27 14.20
CA PRO A 140 0.98 -8.78 15.16
C PRO A 140 1.31 -9.12 16.62
N ALA A 141 1.90 -10.28 16.87
CA ALA A 141 2.39 -10.67 18.20
C ALA A 141 3.55 -9.77 18.65
N ALA A 142 4.46 -9.42 17.74
CA ALA A 142 5.54 -8.47 18.02
C ALA A 142 4.98 -7.08 18.38
N GLU A 143 3.94 -6.63 17.71
CA GLU A 143 3.29 -5.33 18.00
C GLU A 143 2.51 -5.35 19.32
N SER A 144 1.65 -6.34 19.54
CA SER A 144 0.83 -6.45 20.77
C SER A 144 1.64 -6.82 22.02
N GLY A 145 2.69 -7.62 21.85
CA GLY A 145 3.45 -8.23 22.95
C GLY A 145 2.85 -9.55 23.44
N GLU A 146 1.86 -10.10 22.74
CA GLU A 146 1.22 -11.38 23.10
C GLU A 146 1.91 -12.55 22.40
N ASN A 147 1.91 -13.73 23.02
CA ASN A 147 2.48 -14.98 22.47
C ASN A 147 3.94 -14.85 21.98
N LEU A 148 4.74 -13.98 22.60
CA LEU A 148 6.09 -13.63 22.12
C LEU A 148 7.03 -14.84 22.01
N GLU A 149 6.93 -15.83 22.90
CA GLU A 149 7.77 -17.03 22.86
C GLU A 149 7.50 -17.89 21.61
N MET A 150 6.22 -18.11 21.30
CA MET A 150 5.83 -18.82 20.08
C MET A 150 6.17 -18.00 18.83
N ALA A 151 5.88 -16.70 18.86
CA ALA A 151 6.23 -15.78 17.79
C ALA A 151 7.74 -15.75 17.50
N SER A 152 8.58 -15.79 18.54
CA SER A 152 10.04 -15.85 18.42
C SER A 152 10.50 -17.08 17.65
N LYS A 153 9.98 -18.27 18.02
CA LYS A 153 10.30 -19.52 17.31
C LYS A 153 9.91 -19.46 15.83
N LEU A 154 8.71 -19.00 15.53
CA LEU A 154 8.18 -18.91 14.16
C LEU A 154 8.91 -17.85 13.34
N SER A 155 9.15 -16.66 13.91
CA SER A 155 9.90 -15.60 13.24
C SER A 155 11.34 -16.02 12.93
N LYS A 156 12.01 -16.74 13.85
CA LYS A 156 13.33 -17.33 13.57
C LYS A 156 13.25 -18.36 12.44
N ALA A 157 12.26 -19.25 12.47
CA ALA A 157 12.06 -20.25 11.41
C ALA A 157 11.77 -19.58 10.05
N SER A 158 11.06 -18.45 10.00
CA SER A 158 10.83 -17.71 8.77
C SER A 158 12.13 -17.20 8.16
N LEU A 159 13.05 -16.68 8.96
CA LEU A 159 14.39 -16.25 8.53
C LEU A 159 15.22 -17.41 7.99
N ASP A 160 15.16 -18.56 8.65
CA ASP A 160 15.91 -19.76 8.24
C ASP A 160 15.39 -20.30 6.89
N LEU A 161 14.06 -20.27 6.67
CA LEU A 161 13.45 -20.65 5.40
C LEU A 161 13.84 -19.70 4.25
N ILE A 162 13.84 -18.39 4.47
CA ILE A 162 14.28 -17.43 3.46
C ILE A 162 15.78 -17.58 3.18
N THR A 163 16.58 -17.81 4.22
CA THR A 163 18.01 -18.06 4.05
C THR A 163 18.27 -19.32 3.22
N ALA A 164 17.52 -20.39 3.47
CA ALA A 164 17.59 -21.62 2.66
C ALA A 164 17.14 -21.37 1.19
N THR A 165 16.16 -20.49 0.97
CA THR A 165 15.74 -20.12 -0.37
C THR A 165 16.77 -19.28 -1.12
N LYS A 166 17.55 -18.44 -0.42
CA LYS A 166 18.66 -17.68 -1.03
C LYS A 166 19.77 -18.58 -1.55
N THR A 167 19.97 -19.75 -0.95
CA THR A 167 20.99 -20.74 -1.37
C THR A 167 20.49 -21.66 -2.47
N ASP A 168 19.18 -21.81 -2.63
CA ASP A 168 18.54 -22.65 -3.64
C ASP A 168 17.52 -21.83 -4.45
N LEU A 169 17.92 -21.38 -5.63
CA LEU A 169 17.11 -20.58 -6.54
C LEU A 169 16.31 -21.41 -7.54
N SER A 170 16.17 -22.73 -7.34
CA SER A 170 15.45 -23.63 -8.25
C SER A 170 14.00 -23.21 -8.51
N ASN A 171 13.34 -22.61 -7.51
CA ASN A 171 11.97 -22.12 -7.58
C ASN A 171 11.85 -20.63 -8.03
N LYS A 172 12.93 -20.07 -8.61
CA LYS A 172 12.90 -18.70 -9.13
C LYS A 172 11.84 -18.56 -10.24
N PRO A 173 10.88 -17.60 -10.12
CA PRO A 173 9.92 -17.32 -11.17
C PRO A 173 10.60 -17.00 -12.51
N GLN A 174 10.08 -17.55 -13.60
CA GLN A 174 10.68 -17.39 -14.94
C GLN A 174 10.74 -15.95 -15.41
N TYR A 175 9.77 -15.13 -15.00
CA TYR A 175 9.68 -13.71 -15.38
C TYR A 175 10.63 -12.80 -14.60
N LEU A 176 11.32 -13.29 -13.56
CA LEU A 176 12.33 -12.53 -12.82
C LEU A 176 13.74 -12.89 -13.26
N SER A 177 14.61 -11.91 -13.41
CA SER A 177 16.05 -12.15 -13.50
C SER A 177 16.59 -12.67 -12.15
N LYS A 178 17.73 -13.35 -12.17
CA LYS A 178 18.39 -13.82 -10.95
C LYS A 178 18.59 -12.67 -9.94
N LYS A 179 19.13 -11.54 -10.40
CA LYS A 179 19.38 -10.37 -9.54
C LYS A 179 18.10 -9.78 -8.94
N GLN A 180 17.01 -9.71 -9.70
CA GLN A 180 15.73 -9.23 -9.18
C GLN A 180 15.19 -10.16 -8.09
N TYR A 181 15.29 -11.48 -8.29
CA TYR A 181 14.85 -12.45 -7.32
C TYR A 181 15.70 -12.44 -6.05
N GLU A 182 17.02 -12.36 -6.16
CA GLU A 182 17.94 -12.21 -5.02
C GLU A 182 17.64 -10.93 -4.23
N ASN A 183 17.41 -9.81 -4.91
CA ASN A 183 17.00 -8.55 -4.27
C ASN A 183 15.65 -8.68 -3.53
N SER A 184 14.67 -9.35 -4.13
CA SER A 184 13.37 -9.63 -3.51
C SER A 184 13.54 -10.47 -2.24
N LEU A 185 14.34 -11.53 -2.29
CA LEU A 185 14.63 -12.38 -1.12
C LEU A 185 15.38 -11.61 -0.02
N ASN A 186 16.30 -10.70 -0.40
CA ASN A 186 16.99 -9.85 0.56
C ASN A 186 16.01 -8.87 1.26
N SER A 187 15.11 -8.25 0.50
CA SER A 187 14.07 -7.38 1.06
C SER A 187 13.13 -8.14 2.00
N THR A 188 12.73 -9.36 1.62
CA THR A 188 11.91 -10.23 2.47
C THR A 188 12.65 -10.60 3.75
N TYR A 189 13.92 -10.98 3.64
CA TYR A 189 14.76 -11.29 4.80
C TYR A 189 14.85 -10.10 5.76
N ASN A 190 15.09 -8.90 5.24
CA ASN A 190 15.22 -7.69 6.05
C ASN A 190 13.92 -7.38 6.82
N MET A 191 12.78 -7.52 6.16
CA MET A 191 11.46 -7.34 6.79
C MET A 191 11.23 -8.38 7.92
N TYR A 192 11.59 -9.63 7.69
CA TYR A 192 11.44 -10.68 8.71
C TYR A 192 12.48 -10.54 9.86
N ALA A 193 13.67 -10.03 9.54
CA ALA A 193 14.68 -9.72 10.56
C ALA A 193 14.22 -8.60 11.50
N ASP A 194 13.49 -7.59 10.98
CA ASP A 194 12.86 -6.53 11.78
C ASP A 194 11.81 -7.10 12.74
N THR A 195 10.95 -8.01 12.25
CA THR A 195 9.95 -8.70 13.09
C THR A 195 10.63 -9.46 14.22
N TYR A 196 11.65 -10.27 13.90
CA TYR A 196 12.37 -11.04 14.88
C TYR A 196 13.11 -10.14 15.89
N ALA A 197 13.74 -9.08 15.41
CA ALA A 197 14.45 -8.13 16.27
C ALA A 197 13.51 -7.45 17.28
N LEU A 198 12.31 -7.03 16.83
CA LEU A 198 11.30 -6.43 17.72
C LEU A 198 10.84 -7.42 18.80
N ILE A 199 10.62 -8.70 18.42
CA ILE A 199 10.26 -9.75 19.38
C ILE A 199 11.38 -9.93 20.40
N GLN A 200 12.64 -10.05 19.94
CA GLN A 200 13.79 -10.23 20.84
C GLN A 200 13.95 -9.03 21.79
N PHE A 201 13.72 -7.82 21.31
CA PHE A 201 13.74 -6.64 22.15
C PHE A 201 12.67 -6.69 23.26
N LYS A 202 11.44 -7.06 22.91
CA LYS A 202 10.34 -7.22 23.91
C LYS A 202 10.55 -8.34 24.90
N LEU A 203 11.30 -9.39 24.50
CA LEU A 203 11.73 -10.48 25.38
C LEU A 203 12.96 -10.11 26.25
N GLY A 204 13.52 -8.91 26.11
CA GLY A 204 14.70 -8.47 26.86
C GLY A 204 16.03 -8.92 26.28
N ASN A 205 16.03 -9.60 25.12
CA ASN A 205 17.24 -10.09 24.45
C ASN A 205 17.86 -8.98 23.58
N ILE A 206 18.27 -7.87 24.20
CA ILE A 206 18.63 -6.62 23.50
C ILE A 206 19.77 -6.81 22.49
N LYS A 207 20.80 -7.57 22.83
CA LYS A 207 21.94 -7.83 21.91
C LYS A 207 21.54 -8.57 20.66
N GLU A 208 20.66 -9.58 20.79
CA GLU A 208 20.11 -10.32 19.64
C GLU A 208 19.19 -9.40 18.79
N ALA A 209 18.37 -8.55 19.43
CA ALA A 209 17.58 -7.54 18.75
C ALA A 209 18.45 -6.59 17.91
N ILE A 210 19.52 -6.05 18.48
CA ILE A 210 20.47 -5.16 17.77
C ILE A 210 21.09 -5.89 16.57
N LYS A 211 21.52 -7.15 16.74
CA LYS A 211 22.14 -7.96 15.70
C LYS A 211 21.20 -8.09 14.48
N TYR A 212 19.94 -8.49 14.70
CA TYR A 212 19.00 -8.68 13.59
C TYR A 212 18.48 -7.36 13.03
N GLN A 213 18.28 -6.34 13.88
CA GLN A 213 17.88 -5.02 13.38
C GLN A 213 19.00 -4.37 12.54
N SER A 214 20.27 -4.60 12.86
CA SER A 214 21.40 -4.13 12.04
C SER A 214 21.40 -4.73 10.63
N GLN A 215 20.84 -5.94 10.45
CA GLN A 215 20.64 -6.57 9.16
C GLN A 215 19.37 -5.99 8.47
N ALA A 216 18.29 -5.84 9.24
CA ALA A 216 17.01 -5.33 8.76
C ALA A 216 17.11 -3.94 8.13
N ILE A 217 17.89 -3.03 8.71
CA ILE A 217 18.07 -1.68 8.16
C ILE A 217 18.73 -1.65 6.77
N GLY A 218 19.48 -2.72 6.38
CA GLY A 218 20.17 -2.79 5.10
C GLY A 218 21.01 -1.54 4.82
N GLU A 219 20.67 -0.81 3.75
CA GLU A 219 21.33 0.45 3.38
C GLU A 219 20.82 1.68 4.18
N GLY A 220 19.93 1.49 5.15
CA GLY A 220 19.39 2.55 5.99
C GLY A 220 18.42 3.49 5.29
N LYS A 221 17.64 3.00 4.33
CA LYS A 221 16.68 3.81 3.56
C LYS A 221 15.33 3.99 4.27
N GLU A 222 14.95 3.04 5.14
CA GLU A 222 13.64 3.03 5.81
C GLU A 222 13.75 3.68 7.19
N ALA A 223 13.12 4.83 7.36
CA ALA A 223 13.24 5.66 8.56
C ALA A 223 12.75 4.95 9.84
N GLU A 224 11.68 4.16 9.75
CA GLU A 224 11.11 3.41 10.87
C GLU A 224 12.04 2.27 11.33
N LEU A 225 12.69 1.57 10.41
CA LEU A 225 13.68 0.53 10.74
C LEU A 225 14.92 1.17 11.39
N ASN A 226 15.34 2.32 10.89
CA ASN A 226 16.44 3.10 11.45
C ASN A 226 16.13 3.58 12.87
N GLU A 227 14.90 4.07 13.11
CA GLU A 227 14.44 4.48 14.45
C GLU A 227 14.53 3.33 15.44
N ARG A 228 14.00 2.15 15.06
CA ARG A 228 14.04 0.95 15.91
C ARG A 228 15.47 0.52 16.22
N TYR A 229 16.35 0.61 15.22
CA TYR A 229 17.77 0.31 15.45
C TYR A 229 18.39 1.25 16.48
N ILE A 230 18.17 2.55 16.34
CA ILE A 230 18.64 3.53 17.33
C ILE A 230 18.03 3.26 18.71
N GLN A 231 16.72 2.98 18.78
CA GLN A 231 16.05 2.63 20.03
C GLN A 231 16.73 1.46 20.76
N PHE A 232 17.09 0.40 20.03
CA PHE A 232 17.73 -0.78 20.61
C PHE A 232 19.15 -0.47 21.08
N LEU A 233 19.92 0.32 20.31
CA LEU A 233 21.24 0.80 20.71
C LEU A 233 21.16 1.65 21.99
N MET A 234 20.15 2.53 22.10
CA MET A 234 19.93 3.35 23.30
C MET A 234 19.61 2.49 24.51
N ALA A 235 18.83 1.41 24.34
CA ALA A 235 18.46 0.50 25.41
C ALA A 235 19.66 -0.35 25.91
N ASP A 236 20.64 -0.62 25.03
CA ASP A 236 21.90 -1.31 25.37
C ASP A 236 23.02 -0.31 25.75
N GLU A 237 22.69 0.97 25.97
CA GLU A 237 23.61 2.05 26.33
C GLU A 237 24.79 2.26 25.35
N GLN A 238 24.66 1.80 24.10
CA GLN A 238 25.64 1.99 23.02
C GLN A 238 25.56 3.42 22.45
N TYR A 239 25.72 4.44 23.30
CA TYR A 239 25.48 5.84 22.96
C TYR A 239 26.36 6.38 21.81
N GLU A 240 27.64 5.99 21.73
CA GLU A 240 28.54 6.39 20.64
C GLU A 240 28.03 5.88 19.30
N LEU A 241 27.64 4.60 19.22
CA LEU A 241 27.13 4.00 18.00
C LEU A 241 25.75 4.58 17.64
N ALA A 242 24.89 4.77 18.64
CA ALA A 242 23.58 5.42 18.46
C ALA A 242 23.73 6.83 17.89
N ALA A 243 24.60 7.65 18.47
CA ALA A 243 24.88 9.02 17.99
C ALA A 243 25.42 9.02 16.55
N LYS A 244 26.41 8.15 16.26
CA LYS A 244 26.99 8.01 14.92
C LYS A 244 25.94 7.61 13.86
N LYS A 245 25.11 6.62 14.18
CA LYS A 245 24.06 6.12 13.25
C LYS A 245 22.94 7.12 13.08
N ALA A 246 22.47 7.76 14.16
CA ALA A 246 21.45 8.80 14.10
C ALA A 246 21.91 9.99 13.23
N ASN A 247 23.14 10.46 13.41
CA ASN A 247 23.73 11.49 12.55
C ASN A 247 23.73 11.07 11.06
N SER A 248 24.13 9.82 10.77
CA SER A 248 24.15 9.29 9.41
C SER A 248 22.73 9.27 8.79
N PHE A 249 21.72 8.80 9.52
CA PHE A 249 20.34 8.75 9.05
C PHE A 249 19.73 10.13 8.85
N LEU A 250 20.03 11.07 9.75
CA LEU A 250 19.66 12.48 9.59
C LEU A 250 20.29 13.10 8.34
N ASN A 251 21.59 12.85 8.13
CA ASN A 251 22.32 13.38 6.97
C ASN A 251 21.83 12.79 5.62
N SER A 252 21.28 11.59 5.63
CA SER A 252 20.70 10.96 4.44
C SER A 252 19.20 11.30 4.21
N GLY A 253 18.57 12.01 5.14
CA GLY A 253 17.12 12.29 5.09
C GLY A 253 16.23 11.10 5.47
N ASN A 254 16.82 9.98 5.94
CA ASN A 254 16.11 8.74 6.27
C ASN A 254 15.89 8.62 7.79
N SER A 255 15.24 9.62 8.38
CA SER A 255 15.07 9.75 9.82
C SER A 255 13.66 10.18 10.21
N THR A 256 13.26 9.80 11.42
CA THR A 256 12.03 10.24 12.07
C THR A 256 12.34 11.35 13.08
N LYS A 257 11.31 12.00 13.62
CA LYS A 257 11.45 12.96 14.74
C LYS A 257 12.11 12.31 15.96
N LYS A 258 11.76 11.06 16.26
CA LYS A 258 12.33 10.30 17.40
C LYS A 258 13.81 10.02 17.26
N ILE A 259 14.32 9.80 16.04
CA ILE A 259 15.78 9.67 15.82
C ILE A 259 16.52 10.94 16.27
N THR A 260 15.93 12.13 16.04
CA THR A 260 16.52 13.38 16.52
C THR A 260 16.54 13.45 18.06
N GLU A 261 15.50 12.96 18.72
CA GLU A 261 15.42 12.91 20.19
C GLU A 261 16.42 11.90 20.77
N TYR A 262 16.51 10.70 20.20
CA TYR A 262 17.54 9.73 20.56
C TYR A 262 18.94 10.27 20.31
N TYR A 263 19.18 10.95 19.18
CA TYR A 263 20.47 11.57 18.89
C TYR A 263 20.83 12.62 19.92
N LYS A 264 19.88 13.48 20.32
CA LYS A 264 20.11 14.47 21.38
C LYS A 264 20.56 13.80 22.69
N THR A 265 19.86 12.73 23.10
CA THR A 265 20.20 12.00 24.33
C THR A 265 21.56 11.33 24.23
N ALA A 266 21.83 10.62 23.13
CA ALA A 266 23.11 9.95 22.89
C ALA A 266 24.26 10.97 22.82
N TYR A 267 24.07 12.09 22.10
CA TYR A 267 25.06 13.17 21.99
C TYR A 267 25.43 13.72 23.34
N THR A 268 24.45 14.00 24.21
CA THR A 268 24.69 14.52 25.59
C THR A 268 25.46 13.52 26.44
N LYS A 269 25.18 12.23 26.32
CA LYS A 269 25.89 11.16 27.05
C LYS A 269 27.37 11.06 26.60
N VAL A 270 27.60 11.17 25.30
CA VAL A 270 28.94 11.03 24.69
C VAL A 270 29.77 12.31 24.85
N ASN A 271 29.12 13.45 24.94
CA ASN A 271 29.79 14.79 24.99
C ASN A 271 29.38 15.59 26.23
N PRO A 272 29.72 15.13 27.45
CA PRO A 272 29.24 15.79 28.69
C PRO A 272 29.67 17.24 28.85
N ASN A 273 30.72 17.65 28.15
CA ASN A 273 31.26 19.04 28.19
C ASN A 273 30.70 19.94 27.05
N LYS A 274 29.82 19.43 26.20
CA LYS A 274 29.17 20.21 25.13
C LYS A 274 27.81 20.70 25.56
N SER A 275 27.43 21.86 25.07
CA SER A 275 26.13 22.47 25.36
C SER A 275 25.04 21.94 24.43
N ILE A 276 23.78 22.17 24.82
CA ILE A 276 22.64 21.87 23.92
C ILE A 276 22.64 22.76 22.66
N GLN A 277 23.24 23.95 22.76
CA GLN A 277 23.42 24.86 21.63
C GLN A 277 24.34 24.25 20.56
N ASP A 278 25.43 23.57 20.97
CA ASP A 278 26.31 22.85 20.04
C ASP A 278 25.56 21.78 19.28
N PHE A 279 24.67 21.03 19.97
CA PHE A 279 23.79 20.03 19.32
C PHE A 279 22.83 20.71 18.33
N ASN A 280 22.17 21.79 18.72
CA ASN A 280 21.22 22.50 17.87
C ASN A 280 21.89 23.04 16.58
N LEU A 281 23.15 23.50 16.66
CA LEU A 281 23.91 23.87 15.47
C LEU A 281 24.16 22.70 14.52
N ILE A 282 24.49 21.52 15.06
CA ILE A 282 24.64 20.31 14.25
C ILE A 282 23.32 19.97 13.51
N ILE A 283 22.20 20.02 14.23
CA ILE A 283 20.88 19.73 13.62
C ILE A 283 20.51 20.77 12.56
N ALA A 284 20.81 22.06 12.81
CA ALA A 284 20.54 23.10 11.82
C ALA A 284 21.37 22.91 10.54
N ASP A 285 22.68 22.59 10.69
CA ASP A 285 23.57 22.30 9.56
C ASP A 285 23.09 21.08 8.75
N LEU A 286 22.68 19.97 9.42
CA LEU A 286 22.15 18.79 8.77
C LEU A 286 20.85 19.10 8.00
N LYS A 287 19.93 19.85 8.60
CA LYS A 287 18.69 20.27 7.94
C LYS A 287 18.96 21.11 6.70
N GLU A 288 19.87 22.07 6.80
CA GLU A 288 20.21 22.94 5.67
C GLU A 288 20.92 22.18 4.54
N LYS A 289 21.81 21.24 4.87
CA LYS A 289 22.43 20.35 3.88
C LYS A 289 21.40 19.49 3.15
N ASN A 290 20.46 18.90 3.88
CA ASN A 290 19.40 18.09 3.27
C ASN A 290 18.51 18.96 2.38
N ARG A 291 18.09 20.13 2.86
CA ARG A 291 17.31 21.10 2.08
C ARG A 291 17.99 21.46 0.75
N LYS A 292 19.29 21.81 0.80
CA LYS A 292 20.06 22.11 -0.41
C LYS A 292 20.14 20.94 -1.38
N LYS A 293 20.32 19.72 -0.86
CA LYS A 293 20.34 18.51 -1.68
C LYS A 293 18.98 18.26 -2.35
N GLU A 294 17.89 18.35 -1.60
CA GLU A 294 16.55 18.18 -2.12
C GLU A 294 16.19 19.24 -3.15
N LEU A 295 16.52 20.51 -2.91
CA LEU A 295 16.35 21.59 -3.89
C LEU A 295 17.12 21.30 -5.19
N ALA A 296 18.36 20.81 -5.09
CA ALA A 296 19.17 20.48 -6.26
C ALA A 296 18.58 19.31 -7.07
N GLU A 297 18.02 18.30 -6.41
CA GLU A 297 17.34 17.17 -7.07
C GLU A 297 16.01 17.62 -7.71
N LEU A 298 15.19 18.39 -6.99
CA LEU A 298 13.96 18.97 -7.53
C LEU A 298 14.24 19.83 -8.76
N LYS A 299 15.28 20.67 -8.71
CA LYS A 299 15.67 21.50 -9.86
C LYS A 299 16.07 20.70 -11.10
N LYS A 300 16.69 19.52 -10.93
CA LYS A 300 17.00 18.60 -12.05
C LYS A 300 15.76 17.95 -12.64
N SER A 301 14.73 17.73 -11.83
CA SER A 301 13.47 17.07 -12.22
C SER A 301 12.38 18.06 -12.65
N MET A 302 12.68 19.37 -12.68
CA MET A 302 11.73 20.37 -13.16
C MET A 302 11.32 20.09 -14.62
N LEU A 303 10.02 20.15 -14.83
CA LEU A 303 9.39 20.09 -16.14
C LEU A 303 9.31 21.51 -16.73
N ASP A 304 9.09 21.61 -18.03
CA ASP A 304 8.86 22.86 -18.75
C ASP A 304 7.75 22.65 -19.78
N GLU A 305 6.57 22.19 -19.32
CA GLU A 305 5.43 21.84 -20.15
C GLU A 305 4.33 22.89 -20.07
N GLU A 306 3.70 23.24 -21.18
CA GLU A 306 2.54 24.17 -21.18
C GLU A 306 1.39 23.54 -20.36
N ALA A 307 0.84 24.31 -19.39
CA ALA A 307 -0.28 23.85 -18.63
C ALA A 307 -1.58 23.95 -19.46
N PRO A 308 -2.31 22.83 -19.66
CA PRO A 308 -3.59 22.85 -20.36
C PRO A 308 -4.59 23.78 -19.67
N GLN A 309 -5.21 24.66 -20.44
CA GLN A 309 -6.18 25.60 -19.90
C GLN A 309 -7.49 24.91 -19.50
N PHE A 310 -8.06 25.37 -18.40
CA PHE A 310 -9.36 24.91 -17.91
C PHE A 310 -10.19 26.06 -17.35
N VAL A 311 -11.49 25.84 -17.29
CA VAL A 311 -12.45 26.61 -16.51
C VAL A 311 -13.31 25.61 -15.75
N LEU A 312 -13.22 25.58 -14.43
CA LEU A 312 -13.97 24.70 -13.57
C LEU A 312 -14.81 25.48 -12.57
N LYS A 313 -15.93 24.90 -12.15
CA LYS A 313 -16.76 25.46 -11.06
C LYS A 313 -16.18 25.02 -9.71
N ASN A 314 -16.21 25.96 -8.77
CA ASN A 314 -15.99 25.63 -7.37
C ASN A 314 -17.33 25.20 -6.70
N LEU A 315 -17.29 24.84 -5.41
CA LEU A 315 -18.47 24.39 -4.67
C LEU A 315 -19.57 25.46 -4.52
N GLU A 316 -19.23 26.74 -4.68
CA GLU A 316 -20.18 27.85 -4.69
C GLU A 316 -20.75 28.15 -6.10
N GLY A 317 -20.36 27.36 -7.12
CA GLY A 317 -20.78 27.51 -8.49
C GLY A 317 -20.07 28.63 -9.27
N LYS A 318 -19.01 29.24 -8.70
CA LYS A 318 -18.19 30.24 -9.36
C LYS A 318 -17.19 29.57 -10.30
N ASN A 319 -17.04 30.09 -11.50
CA ASN A 319 -16.03 29.65 -12.46
C ASN A 319 -14.64 30.13 -12.02
N ILE A 320 -13.67 29.21 -12.03
CA ILE A 320 -12.26 29.48 -11.80
C ILE A 320 -11.51 29.08 -13.06
N ALA A 321 -10.82 30.04 -13.67
CA ALA A 321 -10.06 29.82 -14.91
C ALA A 321 -8.56 29.89 -14.64
N LEU A 322 -7.78 28.94 -15.17
CA LEU A 322 -6.34 28.92 -14.96
C LEU A 322 -5.63 30.17 -15.49
N ASN A 323 -6.11 30.73 -16.62
CA ASN A 323 -5.53 31.95 -17.21
C ASN A 323 -5.65 33.19 -16.32
N GLU A 324 -6.60 33.22 -15.36
CA GLU A 324 -6.75 34.29 -14.36
C GLU A 324 -5.72 34.20 -13.25
N LEU A 325 -5.00 33.08 -13.15
CA LEU A 325 -3.99 32.80 -12.14
C LEU A 325 -2.53 32.97 -12.64
N LYS A 326 -2.36 33.59 -13.82
CA LYS A 326 -1.04 33.91 -14.37
C LYS A 326 -0.23 34.77 -13.38
N GLY A 327 1.08 34.51 -13.29
CA GLY A 327 1.98 35.17 -12.34
C GLY A 327 1.99 34.53 -10.96
N LYS A 328 1.15 33.52 -10.71
CA LYS A 328 1.10 32.80 -9.44
C LYS A 328 1.62 31.37 -9.59
N THR A 329 2.11 30.80 -8.48
CA THR A 329 2.33 29.37 -8.37
C THR A 329 1.00 28.70 -8.04
N VAL A 330 0.55 27.79 -8.91
CA VAL A 330 -0.73 27.09 -8.75
C VAL A 330 -0.48 25.61 -8.50
N ILE A 331 -1.00 25.09 -7.41
CA ILE A 331 -0.96 23.66 -7.06
C ILE A 331 -2.35 23.09 -7.34
N LEU A 332 -2.42 22.12 -8.27
CA LEU A 332 -3.62 21.32 -8.53
C LEU A 332 -3.47 19.98 -7.83
N ASP A 333 -4.29 19.68 -6.83
CA ASP A 333 -4.34 18.37 -6.18
C ASP A 333 -5.55 17.59 -6.69
N PHE A 334 -5.31 16.57 -7.52
CA PHE A 334 -6.36 15.72 -8.10
C PHE A 334 -6.73 14.61 -7.12
N TRP A 335 -8.01 14.53 -6.74
CA TRP A 335 -8.49 13.64 -5.69
C TRP A 335 -9.93 13.17 -5.90
N ALA A 336 -10.42 12.27 -5.02
CA ALA A 336 -11.81 11.83 -4.94
C ALA A 336 -12.18 11.43 -3.50
N THR A 337 -13.47 11.46 -3.15
CA THR A 337 -13.95 11.10 -1.80
C THR A 337 -13.71 9.63 -1.44
N TRP A 338 -13.67 8.73 -2.41
CA TRP A 338 -13.38 7.31 -2.23
C TRP A 338 -11.88 6.98 -2.15
N CYS A 339 -11.00 7.93 -2.45
CA CYS A 339 -9.56 7.73 -2.53
C CYS A 339 -8.91 7.71 -1.13
N GLY A 340 -8.59 6.55 -0.62
CA GLY A 340 -7.93 6.37 0.69
C GLY A 340 -6.61 7.14 0.83
N PRO A 341 -5.63 6.95 -0.10
CA PRO A 341 -4.36 7.68 -0.05
C PRO A 341 -4.50 9.21 -0.18
N CYS A 342 -5.52 9.71 -0.92
CA CYS A 342 -5.81 11.14 -0.98
C CYS A 342 -6.20 11.68 0.39
N LYS A 343 -7.15 11.02 1.05
CA LYS A 343 -7.59 11.39 2.42
C LYS A 343 -6.45 11.32 3.43
N ALA A 344 -5.55 10.35 3.30
CA ALA A 344 -4.38 10.24 4.16
C ALA A 344 -3.37 11.39 3.97
N SER A 345 -3.32 12.02 2.78
CA SER A 345 -2.47 13.18 2.50
C SER A 345 -3.07 14.53 2.95
N PHE A 346 -4.37 14.58 3.23
CA PHE A 346 -5.07 15.84 3.50
C PHE A 346 -4.63 16.58 4.77
N PRO A 347 -4.29 15.91 5.90
CA PRO A 347 -3.73 16.64 7.04
C PRO A 347 -2.46 17.43 6.68
N GLY A 348 -1.57 16.85 5.87
CA GLY A 348 -0.38 17.56 5.38
C GLY A 348 -0.73 18.69 4.40
N MET A 349 -1.68 18.47 3.50
CA MET A 349 -2.13 19.52 2.58
C MET A 349 -2.86 20.66 3.30
N GLN A 350 -3.61 20.38 4.36
CA GLN A 350 -4.23 21.42 5.19
C GLN A 350 -3.15 22.32 5.82
N GLU A 351 -2.05 21.76 6.33
CA GLU A 351 -0.93 22.55 6.85
C GLU A 351 -0.28 23.40 5.75
N VAL A 352 -0.22 22.92 4.50
CA VAL A 352 0.28 23.72 3.36
C VAL A 352 -0.71 24.86 3.05
N VAL A 353 -2.01 24.58 3.01
CA VAL A 353 -3.04 25.61 2.83
C VAL A 353 -2.91 26.71 3.87
N GLU A 354 -2.87 26.34 5.15
CA GLU A 354 -2.73 27.31 6.27
C GLU A 354 -1.46 28.13 6.17
N LYS A 355 -0.34 27.52 5.75
CA LYS A 355 0.95 28.21 5.60
C LYS A 355 0.92 29.27 4.50
N TYR A 356 0.24 29.00 3.39
CA TYR A 356 0.25 29.87 2.21
C TYR A 356 -1.02 30.68 1.99
N LYS A 357 -2.01 30.61 2.88
CA LYS A 357 -3.29 31.30 2.73
C LYS A 357 -3.20 32.81 2.58
N GLU A 358 -2.17 33.45 3.20
CA GLU A 358 -1.95 34.90 3.11
C GLU A 358 -0.96 35.26 1.97
N ASP A 359 -0.45 34.28 1.24
CA ASP A 359 0.48 34.50 0.13
C ASP A 359 -0.28 34.61 -1.19
N GLU A 360 -0.52 35.84 -1.63
CA GLU A 360 -1.25 36.11 -2.87
C GLU A 360 -0.63 35.50 -4.14
N ASN A 361 0.64 35.06 -4.08
CA ASN A 361 1.36 34.47 -5.18
C ASN A 361 1.25 32.94 -5.23
N VAL A 362 0.55 32.31 -4.26
CA VAL A 362 0.36 30.85 -4.19
C VAL A 362 -1.12 30.53 -4.14
N VAL A 363 -1.57 29.63 -5.02
CA VAL A 363 -2.96 29.18 -5.09
C VAL A 363 -3.01 27.65 -5.03
N LEU A 364 -3.75 27.13 -4.05
CA LEU A 364 -3.99 25.68 -3.94
C LEU A 364 -5.42 25.38 -4.37
N LEU A 365 -5.59 24.50 -5.35
CA LEU A 365 -6.86 24.06 -5.92
C LEU A 365 -6.99 22.55 -5.82
N PHE A 366 -8.03 22.08 -5.18
CA PHE A 366 -8.31 20.66 -5.01
C PHE A 366 -9.31 20.21 -6.07
N VAL A 367 -8.80 19.54 -7.12
CA VAL A 367 -9.60 19.13 -8.28
C VAL A 367 -10.25 17.78 -8.01
N ASP A 368 -11.53 17.79 -7.63
CA ASP A 368 -12.31 16.58 -7.48
C ASP A 368 -12.54 15.94 -8.85
N THR A 369 -12.11 14.68 -9.01
CA THR A 369 -12.19 13.93 -10.28
C THR A 369 -12.49 12.45 -10.02
N PHE A 370 -12.82 11.67 -11.04
CA PHE A 370 -13.13 10.24 -10.97
C PHE A 370 -14.26 9.82 -10.02
N GLU A 371 -15.12 10.76 -9.64
CA GLU A 371 -16.30 10.46 -8.84
C GLU A 371 -17.42 9.79 -9.66
N ASN A 372 -18.14 8.85 -9.04
CA ASN A 372 -19.21 8.07 -9.66
C ASN A 372 -20.52 8.22 -8.88
N GLY A 373 -21.09 9.40 -8.78
CA GLY A 373 -22.35 9.61 -8.05
C GLY A 373 -23.22 10.69 -8.66
N ALA A 374 -24.54 10.52 -8.57
CA ALA A 374 -25.51 11.54 -9.01
C ALA A 374 -25.51 12.79 -8.10
N ASN A 375 -25.02 12.67 -6.87
CA ASN A 375 -24.99 13.75 -5.86
C ASN A 375 -23.57 14.25 -5.58
N ARG A 376 -22.65 14.05 -6.52
CA ARG A 376 -21.22 14.30 -6.39
C ARG A 376 -20.88 15.61 -5.65
N GLU A 377 -21.38 16.75 -6.13
CA GLU A 377 -21.08 18.06 -5.53
C GLU A 377 -21.49 18.14 -4.05
N LYS A 378 -22.65 17.56 -3.70
CA LYS A 378 -23.14 17.52 -2.33
C LYS A 378 -22.29 16.61 -1.43
N ASP A 379 -21.88 15.46 -1.98
CA ASP A 379 -21.08 14.48 -1.24
C ASP A 379 -19.68 15.05 -0.99
N VAL A 380 -19.08 15.71 -1.98
CA VAL A 380 -17.80 16.41 -1.87
C VAL A 380 -17.89 17.57 -0.86
N ALA A 381 -18.89 18.43 -0.98
CA ALA A 381 -19.08 19.54 -0.05
C ALA A 381 -19.30 19.06 1.40
N LYS A 382 -20.09 17.99 1.56
CA LYS A 382 -20.29 17.36 2.86
C LYS A 382 -18.98 16.82 3.42
N PHE A 383 -18.18 16.11 2.62
CA PHE A 383 -16.89 15.56 3.04
C PHE A 383 -15.93 16.66 3.53
N ILE A 384 -15.79 17.75 2.79
CA ILE A 384 -14.93 18.89 3.15
C ILE A 384 -15.37 19.50 4.49
N LYS A 385 -16.68 19.73 4.63
CA LYS A 385 -17.27 20.31 5.85
C LYS A 385 -17.11 19.39 7.06
N ASP A 386 -17.42 18.11 6.92
CA ASP A 386 -17.38 17.14 8.04
C ASP A 386 -15.95 16.95 8.58
N ASN A 387 -14.92 17.17 7.76
CA ASN A 387 -13.52 17.05 8.12
C ASN A 387 -12.85 18.40 8.45
N ASN A 388 -13.57 19.52 8.38
CA ASN A 388 -13.08 20.88 8.63
C ASN A 388 -11.86 21.25 7.75
N TYR A 389 -11.85 20.87 6.48
CA TYR A 389 -10.81 21.28 5.55
C TYR A 389 -11.13 22.65 4.93
N ASP A 390 -10.10 23.51 4.86
CA ASP A 390 -10.17 24.82 4.19
C ASP A 390 -9.65 24.73 2.74
N PHE A 391 -10.28 23.83 1.96
CA PHE A 391 -9.84 23.51 0.61
C PHE A 391 -10.68 24.25 -0.43
N HIS A 392 -10.01 24.94 -1.36
CA HIS A 392 -10.67 25.49 -2.55
C HIS A 392 -10.89 24.36 -3.57
N VAL A 393 -12.06 23.74 -3.51
CA VAL A 393 -12.40 22.59 -4.34
C VAL A 393 -12.99 23.03 -5.67
N LEU A 394 -12.51 22.41 -6.76
CA LEU A 394 -13.03 22.51 -8.11
C LEU A 394 -13.59 21.17 -8.57
N ILE A 395 -14.67 21.18 -9.33
CA ILE A 395 -15.36 20.01 -9.84
C ILE A 395 -14.94 19.76 -11.29
N ASP A 396 -14.23 18.65 -11.54
CA ASP A 396 -13.82 18.24 -12.89
C ASP A 396 -14.95 17.50 -13.60
N GLU A 397 -15.45 18.04 -14.68
CA GLU A 397 -16.61 17.51 -15.38
C GLU A 397 -16.29 16.25 -16.17
N LYS A 398 -17.23 15.29 -16.15
CA LYS A 398 -17.13 14.07 -16.94
C LYS A 398 -17.42 14.37 -18.41
N ILE A 399 -16.53 13.90 -19.30
CA ILE A 399 -16.74 14.02 -20.74
C ILE A 399 -17.96 13.17 -21.13
N LYS A 400 -18.90 13.80 -21.85
CA LYS A 400 -20.14 13.15 -22.29
C LYS A 400 -19.85 11.85 -23.05
N ASP A 401 -20.60 10.81 -22.74
CA ASP A 401 -20.48 9.47 -23.33
C ASP A 401 -19.11 8.78 -23.15
N SER A 402 -18.34 9.21 -22.15
CA SER A 402 -17.00 8.71 -21.84
C SER A 402 -16.87 8.39 -20.34
N ASN A 403 -15.86 7.58 -19.99
CA ASN A 403 -15.43 7.39 -18.61
C ASN A 403 -14.28 8.33 -18.20
N LYS A 404 -13.94 9.32 -19.05
CA LYS A 404 -12.89 10.30 -18.82
C LYS A 404 -13.45 11.58 -18.23
N TYR A 405 -12.63 12.26 -17.46
CA TYR A 405 -12.87 13.57 -16.87
C TYR A 405 -12.05 14.62 -17.63
N GLU A 406 -12.61 15.80 -17.83
CA GLU A 406 -12.08 16.76 -18.80
C GLU A 406 -10.66 17.22 -18.44
N VAL A 407 -10.48 17.75 -17.23
CA VAL A 407 -9.20 18.32 -16.81
C VAL A 407 -8.21 17.22 -16.47
N ALA A 408 -8.63 16.17 -15.76
CA ALA A 408 -7.77 15.01 -15.49
C ALA A 408 -7.22 14.40 -16.80
N ASN A 409 -8.06 14.29 -17.86
CA ASN A 409 -7.59 13.76 -19.14
C ASN A 409 -6.62 14.73 -19.84
N LYS A 410 -6.87 16.06 -19.82
CA LYS A 410 -5.96 17.07 -20.39
C LYS A 410 -4.58 17.05 -19.71
N TYR A 411 -4.55 16.85 -18.41
CA TYR A 411 -3.32 16.78 -17.60
C TYR A 411 -2.68 15.37 -17.56
N GLY A 412 -3.25 14.40 -18.28
CA GLY A 412 -2.75 13.03 -18.31
C GLY A 412 -2.76 12.36 -16.93
N ILE A 413 -3.78 12.65 -16.11
CA ILE A 413 -3.94 12.05 -14.78
C ILE A 413 -4.51 10.64 -14.95
N THR A 414 -3.73 9.63 -14.56
CA THR A 414 -4.11 8.21 -14.65
C THR A 414 -4.35 7.58 -13.29
N GLY A 415 -4.00 8.29 -12.21
CA GLY A 415 -4.20 7.85 -10.82
C GLY A 415 -4.23 9.03 -9.86
N ILE A 416 -4.80 8.81 -8.68
CA ILE A 416 -4.92 9.81 -7.61
C ILE A 416 -4.40 9.26 -6.28
N PRO A 417 -3.86 10.10 -5.38
CA PRO A 417 -3.66 11.54 -5.55
C PRO A 417 -2.58 11.85 -6.59
N THR A 418 -2.76 12.92 -7.34
CA THR A 418 -1.70 13.51 -8.19
C THR A 418 -1.69 15.02 -7.98
N LYS A 419 -0.52 15.56 -7.69
CA LYS A 419 -0.30 17.00 -7.55
C LYS A 419 0.45 17.52 -8.76
N VAL A 420 -0.08 18.57 -9.39
CA VAL A 420 0.56 19.29 -10.51
C VAL A 420 0.86 20.70 -10.05
N ILE A 421 2.10 21.09 -10.15
CA ILE A 421 2.56 22.41 -9.73
C ILE A 421 2.89 23.23 -10.98
N ILE A 422 2.16 24.32 -11.16
CA ILE A 422 2.28 25.24 -12.29
C ILE A 422 2.94 26.52 -11.77
N GLY A 423 4.05 26.89 -12.40
CA GLY A 423 4.79 28.08 -12.04
C GLY A 423 4.16 29.38 -12.57
N PRO A 424 4.70 30.55 -12.17
CA PRO A 424 4.19 31.86 -12.58
C PRO A 424 4.16 32.09 -14.10
N SER A 425 5.02 31.41 -14.84
CA SER A 425 5.05 31.43 -16.31
C SER A 425 3.83 30.75 -16.96
N GLY A 426 3.01 30.00 -16.20
CA GLY A 426 1.91 29.19 -16.70
C GLY A 426 2.32 27.80 -17.19
N LYS A 427 3.53 27.34 -16.88
CA LYS A 427 4.05 26.02 -17.24
C LYS A 427 3.98 25.06 -16.08
N ILE A 428 3.74 23.78 -16.36
CA ILE A 428 3.87 22.68 -15.40
C ILE A 428 5.38 22.53 -15.11
N ASN A 429 5.74 22.73 -13.84
CA ASN A 429 7.12 22.56 -13.38
C ASN A 429 7.33 21.29 -12.60
N PHE A 430 6.28 20.77 -11.92
CA PHE A 430 6.37 19.51 -11.19
C PHE A 430 5.08 18.71 -11.31
N LYS A 431 5.22 17.38 -11.24
CA LYS A 431 4.09 16.43 -11.15
C LYS A 431 4.47 15.34 -10.15
N SER A 432 3.76 15.27 -9.04
CA SER A 432 3.96 14.26 -7.99
C SER A 432 2.75 13.32 -7.96
N VAL A 433 3.00 12.01 -8.06
CA VAL A 433 1.95 10.97 -8.15
C VAL A 433 2.00 10.09 -6.90
N GLY A 434 0.86 9.91 -6.26
CA GLY A 434 0.72 9.10 -5.06
C GLY A 434 0.96 9.87 -3.76
N PHE A 435 1.01 9.13 -2.66
CA PHE A 435 1.32 9.63 -1.32
C PHE A 435 2.24 8.64 -0.61
N SER A 436 3.37 9.12 -0.13
CA SER A 436 4.41 8.31 0.52
C SER A 436 4.09 7.85 1.94
N GLY A 437 2.90 8.19 2.47
CA GLY A 437 2.50 7.90 3.85
C GLY A 437 2.99 8.91 4.90
N SER A 438 3.79 9.92 4.52
CA SER A 438 4.32 10.95 5.44
C SER A 438 3.82 12.35 5.09
N ASN A 439 3.01 12.93 5.97
CA ASN A 439 2.53 14.31 5.83
C ASN A 439 3.67 15.34 6.02
N ASP A 440 4.65 15.06 6.87
CA ASP A 440 5.82 15.92 7.04
C ASP A 440 6.67 15.99 5.75
N LYS A 441 6.88 14.84 5.06
CA LYS A 441 7.59 14.81 3.76
C LYS A 441 6.80 15.53 2.68
N LEU A 442 5.50 15.30 2.61
CA LEU A 442 4.61 15.98 1.65
C LEU A 442 4.69 17.50 1.80
N LYS A 443 4.57 18.00 3.04
CA LYS A 443 4.67 19.44 3.33
C LYS A 443 6.03 20.00 2.91
N GLN A 444 7.11 19.31 3.27
CA GLN A 444 8.47 19.72 2.89
C GLN A 444 8.65 19.76 1.37
N GLU A 445 8.15 18.77 0.65
CA GLU A 445 8.18 18.71 -0.82
C GLU A 445 7.44 19.90 -1.45
N MET A 446 6.21 20.18 -0.99
CA MET A 446 5.43 21.32 -1.47
C MET A 446 6.15 22.65 -1.19
N ASP A 447 6.69 22.81 0.02
CA ASP A 447 7.45 24.01 0.41
C ASP A 447 8.65 24.27 -0.52
N LEU A 448 9.43 23.22 -0.82
CA LEU A 448 10.61 23.32 -1.68
C LEU A 448 10.25 23.60 -3.15
N MET A 449 9.17 22.99 -3.67
CA MET A 449 8.69 23.26 -5.01
C MET A 449 8.19 24.71 -5.16
N ILE A 450 7.43 25.19 -4.18
CA ILE A 450 6.96 26.60 -4.15
C ILE A 450 8.15 27.56 -4.07
N GLU A 451 9.13 27.27 -3.24
CA GLU A 451 10.35 28.08 -3.08
C GLU A 451 11.13 28.20 -4.39
N LEU A 452 11.31 27.07 -5.10
CA LEU A 452 12.01 27.07 -6.40
C LEU A 452 11.30 27.90 -7.48
N LEU A 453 9.98 28.06 -7.39
CA LEU A 453 9.20 28.83 -8.36
C LEU A 453 9.06 30.30 -7.99
N LYS A 454 9.44 30.69 -6.77
CA LYS A 454 9.50 32.10 -6.32
C LYS A 454 10.84 32.76 -6.62
N SER A 455 11.88 31.95 -6.87
CA SER A 455 13.26 32.39 -7.15
C SER A 455 13.47 32.60 -8.66
#